data_6cf05ddae65e843e2c740a68f4456079
#
_entry.id   6cf05ddae65e843e2c740a68f4456079
#
_cell.length_a   1.000
_cell.length_b   1.000
_cell.length_c   1.000
_cell.angle_alpha   90.00
_cell.angle_beta   90.00
_cell.angle_gamma   90.00
#
_symmetry.space_group_name_H-M   'P 1'
#
loop_
_entity.id
_entity.type
_entity.pdbx_description
1 polymer ?
#
loop_
_entity_poly.entity_id
_entity_poly.type
_entity_poly.pdbx_seq_one_letter_code
_entity_poly.pdbx_strand_id
1 'polypeptide(L)'
;EKDLCDLDIPFHAVECKFYKEGEWLKPSWWDQVCSASNGRIPILIYKFNRRPIRVCAPLYAMNLDWPRDNEKICVMSINDWLVVLEKNWQTYNHHFAN
;
A
#
# COMPACT_ATOMS: atom_id res chain seq x y z
N GLU A 1 6.28 -19.86 7.80
CA GLU A 1 5.03 -19.67 7.11
C GLU A 1 5.21 -18.84 5.85
N LYS A 2 4.57 -19.27 4.79
CA LYS A 2 4.70 -18.58 3.53
C LYS A 2 3.90 -17.28 3.51
N ASP A 3 4.54 -16.25 3.02
CA ASP A 3 3.89 -14.97 2.82
C ASP A 3 2.86 -15.09 1.68
N LEU A 4 1.62 -14.71 1.94
CA LEU A 4 0.56 -14.80 0.96
C LEU A 4 0.63 -13.69 -0.07
N CYS A 5 1.48 -12.71 0.16
CA CYS A 5 1.54 -11.54 -0.69
C CYS A 5 2.97 -11.35 -1.16
N ASP A 6 3.29 -12.01 -2.24
CA ASP A 6 4.62 -11.93 -2.82
C ASP A 6 4.53 -11.09 -4.09
N LEU A 7 4.14 -9.83 -3.91
CA LEU A 7 3.92 -8.92 -5.03
C LEU A 7 5.14 -8.04 -5.24
N ASP A 8 5.62 -8.05 -6.47
CA ASP A 8 6.74 -7.21 -6.87
C ASP A 8 6.23 -6.18 -7.87
N ILE A 9 5.75 -5.08 -7.34
CA ILE A 9 5.20 -3.99 -8.15
C ILE A 9 6.25 -2.89 -8.23
N PRO A 10 6.66 -2.49 -9.43
CA PRO A 10 7.66 -1.43 -9.56
C PRO A 10 7.30 -0.18 -8.77
N PHE A 11 8.30 0.41 -8.13
CA PHE A 11 8.17 1.66 -7.35
C PHE A 11 7.36 1.52 -6.07
N HIS A 12 6.92 0.31 -5.72
CA HIS A 12 6.12 0.07 -4.52
C HIS A 12 6.82 -0.89 -3.59
N ALA A 13 6.56 -0.73 -2.30
CA ALA A 13 6.97 -1.67 -1.27
C ALA A 13 5.70 -2.23 -0.65
N VAL A 14 5.37 -3.47 -0.99
CA VAL A 14 4.08 -4.08 -0.62
C VAL A 14 4.30 -5.06 0.51
N GLU A 15 3.47 -4.95 1.53
CA GLU A 15 3.45 -5.86 2.67
C GLU A 15 2.03 -6.38 2.86
N CYS A 16 1.90 -7.66 3.22
CA CYS A 16 0.58 -8.23 3.44
C CYS A 16 0.45 -8.80 4.84
N LYS A 17 -0.73 -8.60 5.43
CA LYS A 17 -1.06 -9.10 6.77
C LYS A 17 -2.42 -9.79 6.72
N PHE A 18 -2.46 -11.04 7.14
CA PHE A 18 -3.69 -11.83 7.17
C PHE A 18 -3.87 -12.40 8.56
N TYR A 19 -4.96 -12.01 9.22
CA TYR A 19 -5.21 -12.41 10.60
C TYR A 19 -6.64 -12.91 10.75
N LYS A 20 -6.85 -13.72 11.78
CA LYS A 20 -8.15 -14.29 12.06
C LYS A 20 -9.14 -13.23 12.51
N GLU A 21 -8.73 -12.34 13.41
CA GLU A 21 -9.65 -11.42 14.07
C GLU A 21 -9.13 -10.01 14.03
N GLY A 22 -10.07 -9.09 13.89
CA GLY A 22 -9.80 -7.67 13.87
C GLY A 22 -10.69 -6.97 12.87
N GLU A 23 -10.61 -5.66 12.85
CA GLU A 23 -11.40 -4.85 11.91
C GLU A 23 -10.57 -3.83 11.18
N TRP A 24 -9.47 -3.41 11.77
CA TRP A 24 -8.69 -2.30 11.24
C TRP A 24 -7.21 -2.60 11.34
N LEU A 25 -6.45 -2.00 10.48
CA LEU A 25 -5.00 -2.17 10.49
C LEU A 25 -4.43 -1.68 11.81
N LYS A 26 -3.34 -2.31 12.22
CA LYS A 26 -2.61 -1.84 13.41
C LYS A 26 -1.58 -0.81 12.96
N PRO A 27 -1.45 0.29 13.74
CA PRO A 27 -0.46 1.31 13.38
C PRO A 27 0.95 0.75 13.22
N SER A 28 1.31 -0.26 14.01
CA SER A 28 2.64 -0.85 13.90
C SER A 28 2.87 -1.52 12.54
N TRP A 29 1.83 -2.05 11.92
CA TRP A 29 1.96 -2.63 10.58
C TRP A 29 2.34 -1.57 9.56
N TRP A 30 1.66 -0.41 9.64
CA TRP A 30 1.93 0.68 8.73
C TRP A 30 3.33 1.24 8.94
N ASP A 31 3.72 1.44 10.21
CA ASP A 31 5.07 1.91 10.53
C ASP A 31 6.12 0.96 9.97
N GLN A 32 5.86 -0.34 10.05
CA GLN A 32 6.80 -1.34 9.57
C GLN A 32 7.00 -1.26 8.05
N VAL A 33 5.91 -1.16 7.30
CA VAL A 33 6.05 -1.09 5.84
C VAL A 33 6.69 0.22 5.41
N CYS A 34 6.37 1.32 6.08
CA CYS A 34 6.99 2.60 5.77
C CYS A 34 8.50 2.56 6.02
N SER A 35 8.92 1.97 7.13
CA SER A 35 10.34 1.87 7.46
C SER A 35 11.11 1.04 6.45
N ALA A 36 10.47 0.06 5.86
CA ALA A 36 11.11 -0.84 4.90
C ALA A 36 11.00 -0.38 3.47
N SER A 37 10.34 0.75 3.21
CA SER A 37 9.98 1.11 1.83
C SER A 37 11.14 1.65 1.00
N ASN A 38 12.18 2.21 1.64
CA ASN A 38 13.38 2.71 0.94
C ASN A 38 13.04 3.68 -0.19
N GLY A 39 12.17 4.64 0.09
CA GLY A 39 11.81 5.65 -0.91
C GLY A 39 10.75 5.21 -1.90
N ARG A 40 10.35 3.93 -1.86
CA ARG A 40 9.25 3.46 -2.70
C ARG A 40 7.93 3.77 -2.00
N ILE A 41 6.84 3.62 -2.74
CA ILE A 41 5.51 3.88 -2.20
C ILE A 41 5.13 2.71 -1.28
N PRO A 42 4.95 2.94 0.03
CA PRO A 42 4.56 1.86 0.93
C PRO A 42 3.09 1.49 0.73
N ILE A 43 2.82 0.20 0.67
CA ILE A 43 1.46 -0.32 0.50
C ILE A 43 1.27 -1.46 1.49
N LEU A 44 0.21 -1.39 2.26
CA LEU A 44 -0.15 -2.45 3.20
C LEU A 44 -1.46 -3.07 2.75
N ILE A 45 -1.41 -4.35 2.40
CA ILE A 45 -2.61 -5.11 2.07
C ILE A 45 -2.94 -5.96 3.28
N TYR A 46 -4.17 -5.86 3.79
CA TYR A 46 -4.53 -6.64 4.95
C TYR A 46 -5.93 -7.23 4.83
N LYS A 47 -6.13 -8.33 5.52
CA LYS A 47 -7.41 -9.01 5.52
C LYS A 47 -7.60 -9.70 6.87
N PHE A 48 -8.79 -9.55 7.42
CA PHE A 48 -9.22 -10.33 8.57
C PHE A 48 -10.23 -11.39 8.11
N ASN A 49 -10.34 -12.46 8.88
CA ASN A 49 -11.25 -13.54 8.53
C ASN A 49 -12.67 -12.99 8.35
N ARG A 50 -13.32 -13.39 7.26
CA ARG A 50 -14.70 -12.97 6.94
C ARG A 50 -14.83 -11.49 6.62
N ARG A 51 -13.73 -10.80 6.40
CA ARG A 51 -13.73 -9.39 6.01
C ARG A 51 -13.11 -9.25 4.64
N PRO A 52 -13.47 -8.21 3.89
CA PRO A 52 -12.87 -8.01 2.58
C PRO A 52 -11.41 -7.56 2.72
N ILE A 53 -10.66 -7.79 1.64
CA ILE A 53 -9.28 -7.30 1.55
C ILE A 53 -9.31 -5.78 1.53
N ARG A 54 -8.44 -5.16 2.33
CA ARG A 54 -8.26 -3.72 2.35
C ARG A 54 -6.83 -3.36 1.99
N VAL A 55 -6.66 -2.18 1.42
CA VAL A 55 -5.35 -1.66 1.05
C VAL A 55 -5.17 -0.32 1.73
N CYS A 56 -4.08 -0.19 2.48
CA CYS A 56 -3.68 1.08 3.07
C CYS A 56 -2.54 1.64 2.22
N ALA A 57 -2.70 2.86 1.76
CA ALA A 57 -1.71 3.55 0.96
C ALA A 57 -1.53 4.96 1.49
N PRO A 58 -0.37 5.58 1.24
CA PRO A 58 -0.25 7.00 1.58
C PRO A 58 -1.15 7.80 0.66
N LEU A 59 -1.64 8.92 1.16
CA LEU A 59 -2.58 9.74 0.40
C LEU A 59 -1.99 10.18 -0.94
N TYR A 60 -0.67 10.46 -0.98
CA TYR A 60 -0.04 10.91 -2.21
C TYR A 60 -0.04 9.82 -3.31
N ALA A 61 -0.33 8.58 -2.97
CA ALA A 61 -0.46 7.54 -4.00
C ALA A 61 -1.62 7.83 -4.95
N MET A 62 -2.58 8.62 -4.52
CA MET A 62 -3.71 9.02 -5.37
C MET A 62 -3.28 10.07 -6.39
N ASN A 63 -2.35 10.93 -6.02
CA ASN A 63 -1.84 11.99 -6.90
C ASN A 63 -0.37 12.20 -6.55
N LEU A 64 0.52 11.75 -7.43
CA LEU A 64 1.95 11.71 -7.16
C LEU A 64 2.58 13.10 -7.07
N ASP A 65 1.86 14.15 -7.44
CA ASP A 65 2.33 15.53 -7.26
C ASP A 65 2.15 16.05 -5.85
N TRP A 66 1.37 15.35 -5.02
CA TRP A 66 1.18 15.76 -3.63
C TRP A 66 2.42 15.46 -2.80
N PRO A 67 2.61 16.17 -1.67
CA PRO A 67 3.76 15.92 -0.81
C PRO A 67 3.80 14.48 -0.32
N ARG A 68 5.01 13.94 -0.26
CA ARG A 68 5.21 12.55 0.17
C ARG A 68 5.21 12.46 1.69
N ASP A 69 4.02 12.34 2.24
CA ASP A 69 3.82 12.25 3.68
C ASP A 69 3.16 10.90 3.99
N ASN A 70 3.97 9.97 4.50
CA ASN A 70 3.48 8.62 4.79
C ASN A 70 2.57 8.58 6.02
N GLU A 71 2.45 9.67 6.75
CA GLU A 71 1.53 9.74 7.87
C GLU A 71 0.09 10.00 7.43
N LYS A 72 -0.08 10.52 6.22
CA LYS A 72 -1.41 10.75 5.67
C LYS A 72 -1.76 9.57 4.79
N ILE A 73 -2.73 8.79 5.25
CA ILE A 73 -3.07 7.51 4.62
C ILE A 73 -4.51 7.49 4.15
N CYS A 74 -4.80 6.60 3.23
CA CYS A 74 -6.16 6.24 2.86
C CYS A 74 -6.28 4.73 2.82
N VAL A 75 -7.48 4.24 3.12
CA VAL A 75 -7.77 2.81 3.11
C VAL A 75 -8.87 2.59 2.09
N MET A 76 -8.67 1.60 1.23
CA MET A 76 -9.58 1.37 0.12
C MET A 76 -9.71 -0.13 -0.13
N SER A 77 -10.66 -0.50 -0.99
CA SER A 77 -10.77 -1.88 -1.45
C SER A 77 -9.60 -2.21 -2.38
N ILE A 78 -9.36 -3.51 -2.56
CA ILE A 78 -8.32 -3.93 -3.51
C ILE A 78 -8.67 -3.47 -4.92
N ASN A 79 -9.95 -3.48 -5.28
CA ASN A 79 -10.36 -3.05 -6.62
C ASN A 79 -10.09 -1.56 -6.84
N ASP A 80 -10.34 -0.74 -5.82
CA ASP A 80 -10.07 0.69 -5.92
C ASP A 80 -8.58 0.96 -6.05
N TRP A 81 -7.76 0.20 -5.33
CA TRP A 81 -6.31 0.37 -5.43
C TRP A 81 -5.81 0.01 -6.83
N LEU A 82 -6.37 -1.04 -7.43
CA LEU A 82 -5.98 -1.41 -8.78
C LEU A 82 -6.30 -0.30 -9.78
N VAL A 83 -7.42 0.40 -9.57
CA VAL A 83 -7.74 1.56 -10.40
C VAL A 83 -6.69 2.66 -10.23
N VAL A 84 -6.28 2.92 -8.99
CA VAL A 84 -5.25 3.92 -8.70
C VAL A 84 -3.93 3.55 -9.38
N LEU A 85 -3.52 2.28 -9.27
CA LEU A 85 -2.31 1.80 -9.92
C LEU A 85 -2.37 2.03 -11.42
N GLU A 86 -3.47 1.62 -12.03
CA GLU A 86 -3.63 1.76 -13.48
C GLU A 86 -3.61 3.21 -13.90
N LYS A 87 -4.30 4.06 -13.17
CA LYS A 87 -4.39 5.47 -13.48
C LYS A 87 -3.04 6.16 -13.43
N ASN A 88 -2.17 5.76 -12.52
CA ASN A 88 -0.88 6.41 -12.31
C ASN A 88 0.27 5.67 -12.98
N TRP A 89 -0.01 4.56 -13.65
CA TRP A 89 1.04 3.68 -14.16
C TRP A 89 2.02 4.42 -15.08
N GLN A 90 1.50 5.26 -15.95
CA GLN A 90 2.33 5.97 -16.92
C GLN A 90 3.22 7.04 -16.28
N THR A 91 2.89 7.48 -15.08
CA THR A 91 3.59 8.60 -14.45
C THR A 91 4.62 8.16 -13.42
N TYR A 92 4.67 6.88 -13.04
CA TYR A 92 5.60 6.44 -12.01
C TYR A 92 7.05 6.69 -12.39
N ASN A 93 7.43 6.45 -13.63
CA ASN A 93 8.80 6.70 -14.08
C ASN A 93 9.18 8.16 -13.93
N HIS A 94 8.24 9.04 -14.21
CA HIS A 94 8.49 10.49 -14.08
C HIS A 94 8.80 10.88 -12.64
N HIS A 95 8.16 10.23 -11.67
CA HIS A 95 8.29 10.59 -10.27
C HIS A 95 9.38 9.82 -9.53
N PHE A 96 9.71 8.61 -9.96
CA PHE A 96 10.57 7.70 -9.19
C PHE A 96 11.81 7.23 -9.93
N ALA A 97 11.82 7.26 -11.26
CA ALA A 97 13.03 6.89 -11.99
C ALA A 97 13.98 8.07 -12.02
N ASN A 98 15.25 7.78 -11.95
CA ASN A 98 16.28 8.84 -12.01
C ASN A 98 16.64 9.17 -13.45
#